data_0386bf6ca21de535c5b7b076268e7f80
#
_entry.id   0386bf6ca21de535c5b7b076268e7f80
#
_cell.length_a   1.000
_cell.length_b   1.000
_cell.length_c   1.000
_cell.angle_alpha   90.00
_cell.angle_beta   90.00
_cell.angle_gamma   90.00
#
_symmetry.space_group_name_H-M   'P 1'
#
loop_
_entity.id
_entity.type
_entity.pdbx_description
1 polymer ?
#
loop_
_entity_poly.entity_id
_entity_poly.type
_entity_poly.pdbx_seq_one_letter_code
_entity_poly.pdbx_strand_id
1 'polypeptide(L)'
;MSWLSTSLGKTSERAGCHRERADAINSGSSGAGPSDFRAFGLGGLGASSDLTESLRDLFKQMSETQEGFPPMMFLNALRTAFPQFAQKAKDGHGYAQQDAEEAWSQIVTQLRQKLKSNDASQEASESFIDKYMSGKFETVMECDEQAAKDGGEQPVKGEDTFLKLNCHITAEVNHLREGLAAGMQEKIEKNSEVLGRNSMYTKTSRIARLPKYLPVHFMRFDWRKDTSKKAKIMRKVTFPHELDAVEFCSEDLKKLLIPVRDKIREIRKEEEDVERARKRRKRIQHGEDVEPAEPKGKGPASETELAKEKKDSQKKASGSTDVEMEDVEYKTDAQIEAERTASILKAKKELLELVDGELLADDSCNKTGLYELRGVITHQGATADSGHYTSFVKKEGQKDPVTGKRKEEDGKWWWFNDDKVSEVDNDRIETLSGGGKY
;
A
#
# COMPACT_ATOMS: atom_id res chain seq x y z
N MET A 1 -3.97 -6.38 5.84
CA MET A 1 -3.93 -5.67 4.55
C MET A 1 -2.62 -4.92 4.47
N SER A 2 -1.86 -5.08 3.41
CA SER A 2 -0.61 -4.36 3.22
C SER A 2 -0.68 -3.55 1.92
N TRP A 3 -0.21 -2.32 1.98
CA TRP A 3 -0.08 -1.42 0.85
C TRP A 3 1.41 -1.25 0.54
N LEU A 4 1.80 -1.49 -0.69
CA LEU A 4 3.18 -1.34 -1.14
C LEU A 4 3.28 -0.16 -2.09
N SER A 5 4.32 0.66 -1.92
CA SER A 5 4.52 1.82 -2.79
C SER A 5 4.88 1.40 -4.21
N THR A 6 4.26 2.01 -5.18
CA THR A 6 4.76 2.02 -6.56
C THR A 6 5.85 3.08 -6.63
N SER A 7 7.12 2.66 -6.60
CA SER A 7 8.20 3.61 -6.85
C SER A 7 8.22 4.05 -8.31
N LEU A 8 8.42 5.33 -8.52
CA LEU A 8 8.84 5.89 -9.80
C LEU A 8 10.08 5.14 -10.31
N GLY A 9 9.94 4.49 -11.42
CA GLY A 9 11.04 3.84 -12.11
C GLY A 9 11.06 2.33 -11.94
N LYS A 10 10.45 1.64 -12.89
CA LYS A 10 10.80 0.27 -13.26
C LYS A 10 12.22 0.28 -13.88
N THR A 11 13.23 0.67 -13.13
CA THR A 11 14.61 0.52 -13.58
C THR A 11 15.19 -0.76 -13.03
N SER A 12 15.90 -1.44 -13.90
CA SER A 12 16.38 -2.82 -13.85
C SER A 12 17.40 -3.16 -12.76
N GLU A 13 17.62 -2.31 -11.77
CA GLU A 13 18.69 -2.48 -10.77
C GLU A 13 18.29 -3.25 -9.51
N ARG A 14 17.03 -3.66 -9.35
CA ARG A 14 16.56 -4.29 -8.11
C ARG A 14 16.89 -5.78 -7.93
N ALA A 15 17.36 -6.45 -8.96
CA ALA A 15 17.73 -7.88 -8.85
C ALA A 15 19.09 -8.13 -8.17
N GLY A 16 19.98 -7.13 -8.16
CA GLY A 16 21.32 -7.25 -7.56
C GLY A 16 21.32 -7.15 -6.02
N CYS A 17 20.51 -6.28 -5.45
CA CYS A 17 20.57 -5.97 -4.02
C CYS A 17 20.09 -7.12 -3.11
N HIS A 18 19.18 -7.98 -3.57
CA HIS A 18 18.74 -9.15 -2.80
C HIS A 18 19.77 -10.29 -2.80
N ARG A 19 20.58 -10.40 -3.85
CA ARG A 19 21.59 -11.46 -3.99
C ARG A 19 22.85 -11.15 -3.19
N GLU A 20 23.33 -9.91 -3.23
CA GLU A 20 24.52 -9.50 -2.48
C GLU A 20 24.32 -9.51 -0.95
N ARG A 21 23.09 -9.26 -0.46
CA ARG A 21 22.80 -9.30 0.99
C ARG A 21 22.57 -10.72 1.54
N ALA A 22 22.15 -11.67 0.72
CA ALA A 22 22.12 -13.07 1.11
C ALA A 22 23.53 -13.62 1.33
N ASP A 23 24.50 -13.18 0.52
CA ASP A 23 25.89 -13.61 0.61
C ASP A 23 26.64 -12.96 1.79
N ALA A 24 26.29 -11.74 2.18
CA ALA A 24 26.92 -11.05 3.33
C ALA A 24 26.51 -11.63 4.70
N ILE A 25 25.33 -12.29 4.79
CA ILE A 25 24.88 -12.98 6.01
C ILE A 25 25.61 -14.34 6.18
N ASN A 26 26.20 -14.88 5.10
CA ASN A 26 26.81 -16.19 5.10
C ASN A 26 28.31 -16.20 5.54
N SER A 27 28.94 -15.05 5.77
CA SER A 27 30.37 -14.94 6.06
C SER A 27 30.74 -14.87 7.55
N GLY A 28 29.82 -15.07 8.47
CA GLY A 28 30.07 -14.91 9.90
C GLY A 28 29.55 -16.02 10.80
N SER A 29 29.96 -17.26 10.62
CA SER A 29 29.90 -18.27 11.71
C SER A 29 30.83 -19.45 11.42
N SER A 30 31.97 -19.40 12.02
CA SER A 30 32.85 -20.59 12.17
C SER A 30 32.67 -21.13 13.59
N GLY A 31 32.22 -22.39 13.69
CA GLY A 31 32.54 -23.25 14.83
C GLY A 31 31.34 -23.80 15.61
N ALA A 32 30.93 -25.02 15.26
CA ALA A 32 30.61 -26.11 16.19
C ALA A 32 30.31 -27.39 15.38
N GLY A 33 30.84 -28.52 15.78
CA GLY A 33 30.90 -29.77 15.05
C GLY A 33 29.59 -30.58 14.98
N PRO A 34 29.60 -31.68 14.22
CA PRO A 34 28.42 -32.34 13.72
C PRO A 34 27.91 -33.44 14.65
N SER A 35 26.60 -33.51 14.88
CA SER A 35 25.94 -34.74 15.34
C SER A 35 24.72 -35.04 14.46
N ASP A 36 24.81 -36.20 13.85
CA ASP A 36 23.84 -37.11 13.27
C ASP A 36 22.37 -36.70 13.08
N PHE A 37 22.09 -35.96 12.00
CA PHE A 37 20.74 -35.85 11.41
C PHE A 37 20.76 -36.17 9.90
N ARG A 38 21.63 -37.11 9.46
CA ARG A 38 21.71 -37.51 8.04
C ARG A 38 20.64 -38.52 7.59
N ALA A 39 19.77 -38.98 8.49
CA ALA A 39 18.86 -40.10 8.20
C ALA A 39 17.54 -39.73 7.49
N PHE A 40 17.20 -38.44 7.37
CA PHE A 40 15.91 -38.03 6.77
C PHE A 40 16.03 -37.05 5.61
N GLY A 41 17.09 -37.01 4.89
CA GLY A 41 17.22 -36.13 3.71
C GLY A 41 17.33 -34.63 4.03
N LEU A 42 17.36 -34.24 5.29
CA LEU A 42 17.47 -32.86 5.80
C LEU A 42 18.91 -32.44 6.09
N GLY A 43 19.86 -33.06 5.41
CA GLY A 43 21.27 -32.76 5.59
C GLY A 43 21.66 -31.40 5.03
N GLY A 44 21.56 -30.36 5.86
CA GLY A 44 22.05 -29.04 5.49
C GLY A 44 21.36 -27.86 6.20
N LEU A 45 20.21 -28.06 6.85
CA LEU A 45 19.55 -27.04 7.64
C LEU A 45 19.95 -27.23 9.12
N GLY A 46 20.98 -26.54 9.58
CA GLY A 46 21.21 -26.36 11.00
C GLY A 46 19.93 -25.81 11.61
N ALA A 47 19.32 -26.55 12.56
CA ALA A 47 18.10 -26.11 13.22
C ALA A 47 18.42 -24.89 14.09
N SER A 48 18.42 -23.70 13.48
CA SER A 48 18.50 -22.46 14.24
C SER A 48 17.22 -22.27 15.01
N SER A 49 17.33 -22.06 16.33
CA SER A 49 16.21 -21.63 17.16
C SER A 49 15.89 -20.15 16.95
N ASP A 50 16.68 -19.44 16.15
CA ASP A 50 16.49 -18.03 15.86
C ASP A 50 15.41 -17.82 14.81
N LEU A 51 14.40 -17.02 15.15
CA LEU A 51 13.27 -16.73 14.27
C LEU A 51 13.71 -16.07 12.95
N THR A 52 14.69 -15.17 13.00
CA THR A 52 15.18 -14.43 11.82
C THR A 52 15.87 -15.35 10.84
N GLU A 53 16.72 -16.27 11.36
CA GLU A 53 17.38 -17.26 10.53
C GLU A 53 16.38 -18.27 9.96
N SER A 54 15.44 -18.74 10.77
CA SER A 54 14.37 -19.64 10.31
C SER A 54 13.51 -19.01 9.23
N LEU A 55 13.23 -17.70 9.31
CA LEU A 55 12.51 -16.96 8.28
C LEU A 55 13.34 -16.81 6.99
N ARG A 56 14.63 -16.51 7.10
CA ARG A 56 15.56 -16.49 5.95
C ARG A 56 15.56 -17.84 5.23
N ASP A 57 15.68 -18.92 5.98
CA ASP A 57 15.75 -20.27 5.43
C ASP A 57 14.41 -20.68 4.80
N LEU A 58 13.28 -20.26 5.40
CA LEU A 58 11.96 -20.42 4.81
C LEU A 58 11.87 -19.74 3.44
N PHE A 59 12.27 -18.46 3.31
CA PHE A 59 12.27 -17.75 2.04
C PHE A 59 13.22 -18.37 1.01
N LYS A 60 14.38 -18.84 1.45
CA LYS A 60 15.32 -19.57 0.59
C LYS A 60 14.67 -20.84 0.03
N GLN A 61 14.07 -21.65 0.89
CA GLN A 61 13.39 -22.88 0.51
C GLN A 61 12.21 -22.60 -0.45
N MET A 62 11.40 -21.55 -0.18
CA MET A 62 10.33 -21.11 -1.08
C MET A 62 10.83 -20.70 -2.46
N SER A 63 12.05 -20.18 -2.58
CA SER A 63 12.64 -19.78 -3.87
C SER A 63 13.26 -20.95 -4.65
N GLU A 64 13.57 -22.05 -3.97
CA GLU A 64 14.23 -23.23 -4.54
C GLU A 64 13.25 -24.35 -4.90
N THR A 65 12.02 -24.33 -4.40
CA THR A 65 10.98 -25.33 -4.68
C THR A 65 9.74 -24.72 -5.29
N GLN A 66 9.08 -25.49 -6.17
CA GLN A 66 7.76 -25.17 -6.71
C GLN A 66 6.65 -25.96 -6.01
N GLU A 67 7.00 -26.92 -5.18
CA GLU A 67 6.06 -27.72 -4.40
C GLU A 67 5.80 -27.06 -3.03
N GLY A 68 4.56 -27.18 -2.56
CA GLY A 68 4.21 -26.74 -1.21
C GLY A 68 4.91 -27.59 -0.15
N PHE A 69 5.40 -26.96 0.90
CA PHE A 69 5.98 -27.65 2.05
C PHE A 69 5.51 -27.03 3.37
N PRO A 70 5.40 -27.80 4.46
CA PRO A 70 5.00 -27.28 5.75
C PRO A 70 6.13 -26.43 6.37
N PRO A 71 5.88 -25.18 6.80
CA PRO A 71 6.89 -24.28 7.36
C PRO A 71 7.21 -24.60 8.84
N MET A 72 7.42 -25.89 9.17
CA MET A 72 7.51 -26.38 10.56
C MET A 72 8.65 -25.75 11.35
N MET A 73 9.82 -25.55 10.72
CA MET A 73 10.99 -24.97 11.38
C MET A 73 10.70 -23.53 11.80
N PHE A 74 10.14 -22.73 10.89
CA PHE A 74 9.73 -21.36 11.18
C PHE A 74 8.65 -21.29 12.26
N LEU A 75 7.62 -22.15 12.19
CA LEU A 75 6.55 -22.18 13.19
C LEU A 75 7.08 -22.56 14.57
N ASN A 76 8.02 -23.48 14.65
CA ASN A 76 8.64 -23.86 15.93
C ASN A 76 9.50 -22.72 16.48
N ALA A 77 10.29 -22.04 15.66
CA ALA A 77 11.06 -20.88 16.05
C ALA A 77 10.16 -19.74 16.54
N LEU A 78 9.03 -19.47 15.82
CA LEU A 78 8.05 -18.47 16.20
C LEU A 78 7.41 -18.78 17.57
N ARG A 79 7.02 -20.03 17.80
CA ARG A 79 6.41 -20.48 19.06
C ARG A 79 7.41 -20.49 20.23
N THR A 80 8.68 -20.73 19.94
CA THR A 80 9.75 -20.67 20.95
C THR A 80 10.04 -19.21 21.32
N ALA A 81 10.11 -18.33 20.34
CA ALA A 81 10.36 -16.90 20.58
C ALA A 81 9.16 -16.22 21.27
N PHE A 82 7.93 -16.64 20.94
CA PHE A 82 6.69 -16.04 21.41
C PHE A 82 5.72 -17.11 21.90
N PRO A 83 5.76 -17.47 23.20
CA PRO A 83 4.97 -18.57 23.78
C PRO A 83 3.45 -18.44 23.61
N GLN A 84 2.91 -17.21 23.41
CA GLN A 84 1.49 -17.01 23.14
C GLN A 84 1.02 -17.73 21.87
N PHE A 85 1.90 -17.92 20.86
CA PHE A 85 1.59 -18.68 19.64
C PHE A 85 1.71 -20.21 19.83
N ALA A 86 2.13 -20.66 21.01
CA ALA A 86 2.21 -22.07 21.37
C ALA A 86 1.00 -22.56 22.19
N GLN A 87 -0.04 -21.74 22.37
CA GLN A 87 -1.25 -22.12 23.09
C GLN A 87 -1.93 -23.29 22.41
N LYS A 88 -2.34 -24.30 23.21
CA LYS A 88 -3.06 -25.45 22.70
C LYS A 88 -4.52 -25.12 22.44
N ALA A 89 -5.09 -25.73 21.41
CA ALA A 89 -6.49 -25.64 21.12
C ALA A 89 -7.32 -26.28 22.24
N LYS A 90 -8.53 -25.79 22.47
CA LYS A 90 -9.43 -26.27 23.56
C LYS A 90 -9.86 -27.72 23.38
N ASP A 91 -9.86 -28.22 22.16
CA ASP A 91 -10.15 -29.61 21.81
C ASP A 91 -8.98 -30.58 22.06
N GLY A 92 -7.83 -30.05 22.51
CA GLY A 92 -6.60 -30.81 22.74
C GLY A 92 -5.83 -31.20 21.47
N HIS A 93 -6.35 -30.89 20.29
CA HIS A 93 -5.72 -31.19 19.01
C HIS A 93 -5.03 -29.99 18.43
N GLY A 94 -3.70 -30.01 18.42
CA GLY A 94 -2.90 -28.94 17.78
C GLY A 94 -2.79 -27.65 18.60
N TYR A 95 -2.61 -26.55 17.90
CA TYR A 95 -2.46 -25.22 18.47
C TYR A 95 -3.71 -24.38 18.19
N ALA A 96 -4.05 -23.51 19.15
CA ALA A 96 -5.13 -22.54 18.97
C ALA A 96 -4.82 -21.56 17.85
N GLN A 97 -5.85 -21.13 17.14
CA GLN A 97 -5.73 -20.05 16.14
C GLN A 97 -5.29 -18.77 16.84
N GLN A 98 -4.39 -18.04 16.20
CA GLN A 98 -3.82 -16.80 16.71
C GLN A 98 -4.13 -15.64 15.77
N ASP A 99 -3.95 -14.41 16.25
CA ASP A 99 -4.17 -13.21 15.47
C ASP A 99 -2.99 -12.98 14.50
N ALA A 100 -3.32 -12.86 13.20
CA ALA A 100 -2.32 -12.67 12.16
C ALA A 100 -1.61 -11.29 12.27
N GLU A 101 -2.29 -10.27 12.79
CA GLU A 101 -1.69 -8.96 13.01
C GLU A 101 -0.70 -9.01 14.17
N GLU A 102 -1.05 -9.69 15.27
CA GLU A 102 -0.13 -9.88 16.38
C GLU A 102 1.12 -10.65 15.94
N ALA A 103 0.95 -11.72 15.17
CA ALA A 103 2.09 -12.48 14.61
C ALA A 103 2.97 -11.60 13.73
N TRP A 104 2.39 -10.81 12.82
CA TRP A 104 3.11 -9.87 11.97
C TRP A 104 3.89 -8.84 12.81
N SER A 105 3.25 -8.23 13.80
CA SER A 105 3.87 -7.23 14.67
C SER A 105 5.08 -7.78 15.43
N GLN A 106 4.96 -9.01 15.97
CA GLN A 106 6.06 -9.66 16.69
C GLN A 106 7.23 -10.02 15.76
N ILE A 107 6.93 -10.57 14.58
CA ILE A 107 7.95 -10.91 13.56
C ILE A 107 8.71 -9.65 13.13
N VAL A 108 7.99 -8.58 12.78
CA VAL A 108 8.59 -7.31 12.33
C VAL A 108 9.44 -6.67 13.44
N THR A 109 8.97 -6.71 14.69
CA THR A 109 9.73 -6.23 15.85
C THR A 109 11.04 -7.01 16.05
N GLN A 110 11.00 -8.33 15.90
CA GLN A 110 12.20 -9.17 16.00
C GLN A 110 13.18 -8.86 14.85
N LEU A 111 12.67 -8.74 13.62
CA LEU A 111 13.50 -8.39 12.46
C LEU A 111 14.12 -6.99 12.62
N ARG A 112 13.38 -6.04 13.17
CA ARG A 112 13.87 -4.69 13.47
C ARG A 112 15.07 -4.71 14.42
N GLN A 113 15.06 -5.57 15.43
CA GLN A 113 16.15 -5.71 16.38
C GLN A 113 17.38 -6.40 15.77
N LYS A 114 17.20 -7.35 14.87
CA LYS A 114 18.27 -8.21 14.36
C LYS A 114 18.85 -7.80 13.01
N LEU A 115 18.03 -7.21 12.11
CA LEU A 115 18.48 -6.78 10.79
C LEU A 115 19.02 -5.35 10.84
N LYS A 116 20.14 -5.14 11.49
CA LYS A 116 20.82 -3.86 11.51
C LYS A 116 21.63 -3.66 10.22
N SER A 117 21.68 -2.43 9.72
CA SER A 117 22.53 -2.09 8.59
C SER A 117 24.01 -2.17 8.99
N ASN A 118 24.81 -2.81 8.14
CA ASN A 118 26.26 -2.88 8.37
C ASN A 118 27.02 -1.67 7.78
N ASP A 119 26.32 -0.59 7.43
CA ASP A 119 26.97 0.61 6.93
C ASP A 119 27.78 1.26 8.06
N ALA A 120 29.09 1.02 8.00
CA ALA A 120 30.07 1.49 8.99
C ALA A 120 30.20 3.02 9.06
N SER A 121 29.45 3.76 8.27
CA SER A 121 29.50 5.24 8.15
C SER A 121 28.42 5.97 8.96
N GLN A 122 27.47 5.27 9.60
CA GLN A 122 26.43 5.90 10.43
C GLN A 122 26.60 5.47 11.90
N GLU A 123 26.70 6.46 12.78
CA GLU A 123 26.81 6.26 14.23
C GLU A 123 25.62 5.53 14.89
N ALA A 124 24.50 5.44 14.20
CA ALA A 124 23.35 4.62 14.59
C ALA A 124 22.99 3.68 13.44
N SER A 125 23.31 2.39 13.60
CA SER A 125 22.94 1.33 12.65
C SER A 125 21.41 1.23 12.54
N GLU A 126 20.83 1.92 11.56
CA GLU A 126 19.40 1.87 11.28
C GLU A 126 19.01 0.46 10.79
N SER A 127 17.92 -0.08 11.33
CA SER A 127 17.41 -1.39 10.89
C SER A 127 16.86 -1.32 9.46
N PHE A 128 16.95 -2.44 8.72
CA PHE A 128 16.25 -2.59 7.42
C PHE A 128 14.75 -2.27 7.55
N ILE A 129 14.12 -2.69 8.64
CA ILE A 129 12.71 -2.41 8.92
C ILE A 129 12.47 -0.91 9.12
N ASP A 130 13.31 -0.24 9.90
CA ASP A 130 13.21 1.21 10.11
C ASP A 130 13.39 1.97 8.80
N LYS A 131 14.35 1.55 8.00
CA LYS A 131 14.64 2.18 6.72
C LYS A 131 13.45 2.12 5.76
N TYR A 132 12.83 0.95 5.55
CA TYR A 132 11.86 0.72 4.48
C TYR A 132 10.40 0.65 4.91
N MET A 133 10.12 0.37 6.19
CA MET A 133 8.77 0.15 6.70
C MET A 133 8.36 1.14 7.79
N SER A 134 9.29 1.90 8.39
CA SER A 134 8.95 2.89 9.40
C SER A 134 8.57 4.22 8.78
N GLY A 135 7.41 4.74 9.16
CA GLY A 135 7.02 6.13 8.92
C GLY A 135 7.23 6.99 10.16
N LYS A 136 7.12 8.31 10.01
CA LYS A 136 7.17 9.28 11.11
C LYS A 136 5.89 10.09 11.14
N PHE A 137 5.42 10.37 12.35
CA PHE A 137 4.36 11.33 12.63
C PHE A 137 4.95 12.56 13.28
N GLU A 138 4.47 13.71 12.87
CA GLU A 138 4.44 14.91 13.69
C GLU A 138 3.16 14.91 14.49
N THR A 139 3.25 15.14 15.79
CA THR A 139 2.10 15.14 16.68
C THR A 139 1.97 16.47 17.38
N VAL A 140 0.73 16.92 17.52
CA VAL A 140 0.38 18.12 18.29
C VAL A 140 -0.69 17.73 19.28
N MET A 141 -0.44 17.97 20.56
CA MET A 141 -1.38 17.70 21.65
C MET A 141 -1.81 19.02 22.28
N GLU A 142 -3.10 19.30 22.24
CA GLU A 142 -3.71 20.52 22.76
C GLU A 142 -4.82 20.19 23.76
N CYS A 143 -4.91 21.00 24.83
CA CYS A 143 -6.04 20.94 25.74
C CYS A 143 -7.34 21.38 25.03
N ASP A 144 -8.41 20.60 25.21
CA ASP A 144 -9.71 20.91 24.59
C ASP A 144 -10.42 22.09 25.31
N GLU A 145 -10.05 22.36 26.57
CA GLU A 145 -10.67 23.39 27.37
C GLU A 145 -10.09 24.78 27.08
N GLN A 146 -10.97 25.73 26.77
CA GLN A 146 -10.58 27.10 26.46
C GLN A 146 -9.86 27.78 27.66
N ALA A 147 -10.29 27.43 28.87
CA ALA A 147 -9.66 28.01 30.10
C ALA A 147 -8.17 27.65 30.24
N ALA A 148 -7.74 26.49 29.72
CA ALA A 148 -6.31 26.15 29.71
C ALA A 148 -5.55 26.99 28.67
N LYS A 149 -6.13 27.21 27.51
CA LYS A 149 -5.55 28.06 26.44
C LYS A 149 -5.45 29.52 26.90
N ASP A 150 -6.50 30.05 27.51
CA ASP A 150 -6.52 31.40 28.08
C ASP A 150 -5.55 31.55 29.22
N GLY A 151 -5.30 30.47 29.99
CA GLY A 151 -4.28 30.37 31.03
C GLY A 151 -2.83 30.25 30.51
N GLY A 152 -2.64 30.24 29.18
CA GLY A 152 -1.32 30.23 28.55
C GLY A 152 -0.75 28.82 28.27
N GLU A 153 -1.54 27.76 28.43
CA GLU A 153 -1.09 26.39 28.07
C GLU A 153 -0.82 26.30 26.59
N GLN A 154 0.40 25.97 26.22
CA GLN A 154 0.82 25.86 24.83
C GLN A 154 0.65 24.43 24.29
N PRO A 155 0.34 24.26 22.99
CA PRO A 155 0.34 22.95 22.35
C PRO A 155 1.71 22.27 22.49
N VAL A 156 1.68 20.99 22.85
CA VAL A 156 2.88 20.16 22.93
C VAL A 156 3.10 19.49 21.59
N LYS A 157 4.24 19.80 20.96
CA LYS A 157 4.67 19.15 19.71
C LYS A 157 5.57 17.96 20.03
N GLY A 158 5.44 16.89 19.24
CA GLY A 158 6.25 15.70 19.37
C GLY A 158 6.38 14.96 18.04
N GLU A 159 7.23 13.95 18.04
CA GLU A 159 7.41 13.05 16.92
C GLU A 159 7.19 11.61 17.38
N ASP A 160 6.48 10.84 16.61
CA ASP A 160 6.27 9.42 16.84
C ASP A 160 6.63 8.62 15.58
N THR A 161 7.00 7.36 15.75
CA THR A 161 7.23 6.44 14.61
C THR A 161 6.13 5.39 14.51
N PHE A 162 5.84 4.95 13.30
CA PHE A 162 4.88 3.88 13.07
C PHE A 162 5.41 2.86 12.07
N LEU A 163 5.00 1.60 12.22
CA LEU A 163 5.27 0.51 11.28
C LEU A 163 4.03 0.10 10.48
N LYS A 164 2.86 0.56 10.91
CA LYS A 164 1.56 0.32 10.26
C LYS A 164 0.62 1.47 10.56
N LEU A 165 -0.35 1.70 9.71
CA LEU A 165 -1.48 2.60 10.00
C LEU A 165 -2.68 1.78 10.47
N ASN A 166 -3.38 2.29 11.47
CA ASN A 166 -4.60 1.68 11.98
C ASN A 166 -5.83 2.36 11.36
N CYS A 167 -6.68 1.55 10.73
CA CYS A 167 -7.98 1.97 10.26
C CYS A 167 -9.01 1.70 11.36
N HIS A 168 -9.43 2.73 12.07
CA HIS A 168 -10.45 2.64 13.11
C HIS A 168 -11.83 2.51 12.46
N ILE A 169 -12.62 1.54 12.92
CA ILE A 169 -13.95 1.27 12.36
C ILE A 169 -15.01 1.68 13.39
N THR A 170 -15.61 2.83 13.16
CA THR A 170 -16.76 3.33 13.93
C THR A 170 -18.07 3.10 13.18
N ALA A 171 -19.19 3.51 13.78
CA ALA A 171 -20.50 3.41 13.15
C ALA A 171 -20.65 4.25 11.86
N GLU A 172 -19.79 5.22 11.64
CA GLU A 172 -19.83 6.16 10.52
C GLU A 172 -18.86 5.82 9.40
N VAL A 173 -17.83 5.00 9.69
CA VAL A 173 -16.77 4.63 8.75
C VAL A 173 -17.26 3.62 7.71
N ASN A 174 -17.26 4.01 6.43
CA ASN A 174 -17.59 3.16 5.28
C ASN A 174 -16.39 2.96 4.34
N HIS A 175 -15.38 3.82 4.45
CA HIS A 175 -14.19 3.79 3.60
C HIS A 175 -12.91 3.80 4.42
N LEU A 176 -11.87 3.16 3.89
CA LEU A 176 -10.54 3.15 4.48
C LEU A 176 -10.05 4.54 4.87
N ARG A 177 -10.25 5.52 3.99
CA ARG A 177 -9.86 6.91 4.19
C ARG A 177 -10.41 7.50 5.48
N GLU A 178 -11.71 7.29 5.73
CA GLU A 178 -12.39 7.77 6.93
C GLU A 178 -11.83 7.13 8.21
N GLY A 179 -11.58 5.81 8.14
CA GLY A 179 -11.00 5.07 9.25
C GLY A 179 -9.55 5.45 9.57
N LEU A 180 -8.77 5.80 8.55
CA LEU A 180 -7.42 6.34 8.73
C LEU A 180 -7.47 7.76 9.32
N ALA A 181 -8.35 8.62 8.82
CA ALA A 181 -8.54 9.98 9.35
C ALA A 181 -8.95 9.95 10.83
N ALA A 182 -9.85 9.03 11.20
CA ALA A 182 -10.24 8.82 12.61
C ALA A 182 -9.04 8.39 13.48
N GLY A 183 -8.13 7.58 12.93
CA GLY A 183 -6.90 7.16 13.61
C GLY A 183 -5.84 8.26 13.77
N MET A 184 -5.98 9.38 13.07
CA MET A 184 -5.06 10.53 13.18
C MET A 184 -5.41 11.48 14.34
N GLN A 185 -6.51 11.25 15.02
CA GLN A 185 -6.95 12.03 16.17
C GLN A 185 -7.24 11.12 17.35
N GLU A 186 -6.67 11.42 18.49
CA GLU A 186 -6.85 10.66 19.73
C GLU A 186 -7.23 11.61 20.86
N LYS A 187 -8.20 11.22 21.68
CA LYS A 187 -8.57 11.91 22.90
C LYS A 187 -7.86 11.28 24.08
N ILE A 188 -7.08 12.07 24.81
CA ILE A 188 -6.26 11.62 25.94
C ILE A 188 -6.65 12.44 27.18
N GLU A 189 -6.95 11.77 28.29
CA GLU A 189 -7.12 12.42 29.57
C GLU A 189 -5.75 12.61 30.23
N LYS A 190 -5.38 13.86 30.53
CA LYS A 190 -4.10 14.21 31.12
C LYS A 190 -4.30 15.34 32.13
N ASN A 191 -3.46 15.39 33.17
CA ASN A 191 -3.44 16.51 34.11
C ASN A 191 -2.93 17.78 33.40
N SER A 192 -3.75 18.85 33.43
CA SER A 192 -3.34 20.19 33.01
C SER A 192 -2.66 20.89 34.16
N GLU A 193 -1.43 21.36 33.96
CA GLU A 193 -0.68 22.13 34.96
C GLU A 193 -1.34 23.48 35.22
N VAL A 194 -1.97 24.07 34.18
CA VAL A 194 -2.66 25.37 34.26
C VAL A 194 -3.97 25.27 35.05
N LEU A 195 -4.75 24.18 34.80
CA LEU A 195 -6.03 23.98 35.46
C LEU A 195 -5.92 23.25 36.81
N GLY A 196 -4.79 22.60 37.10
CA GLY A 196 -4.57 21.82 38.32
C GLY A 196 -5.46 20.59 38.46
N ARG A 197 -6.06 20.10 37.32
CA ARG A 197 -6.94 18.93 37.26
C ARG A 197 -6.80 18.19 35.96
N ASN A 198 -7.32 16.97 35.91
CA ASN A 198 -7.43 16.22 34.67
C ASN A 198 -8.36 16.90 33.68
N SER A 199 -7.92 16.99 32.44
CA SER A 199 -8.64 17.57 31.31
C SER A 199 -8.45 16.73 30.08
N MET A 200 -9.37 16.87 29.11
CA MET A 200 -9.26 16.18 27.83
C MET A 200 -8.33 16.95 26.90
N TYR A 201 -7.46 16.20 26.25
CA TYR A 201 -6.54 16.68 25.23
C TYR A 201 -6.82 15.99 23.93
N THR A 202 -6.71 16.73 22.84
CA THR A 202 -6.73 16.17 21.48
C THR A 202 -5.30 16.08 20.97
N LYS A 203 -4.83 14.84 20.74
CA LYS A 203 -3.58 14.57 20.03
C LYS A 203 -3.90 14.41 18.55
N THR A 204 -3.38 15.29 17.71
CA THR A 204 -3.48 15.21 16.25
C THR A 204 -2.14 14.76 15.69
N SER A 205 -2.16 13.72 14.86
CA SER A 205 -0.99 13.17 14.19
C SER A 205 -1.04 13.49 12.70
N ARG A 206 0.11 13.85 12.11
CA ARG A 206 0.28 14.04 10.66
C ARG A 206 1.53 13.32 10.22
N ILE A 207 1.50 12.70 9.05
CA ILE A 207 2.63 11.94 8.55
C ILE A 207 3.71 12.90 8.04
N ALA A 208 4.88 12.85 8.65
CA ALA A 208 6.08 13.62 8.25
C ALA A 208 7.00 12.81 7.33
N ARG A 209 6.96 11.47 7.39
CA ARG A 209 7.69 10.58 6.49
C ARG A 209 6.84 9.38 6.09
N LEU A 210 6.67 9.17 4.80
CA LEU A 210 5.98 8.01 4.24
C LEU A 210 6.98 6.87 4.00
N PRO A 211 6.77 5.67 4.58
CA PRO A 211 7.65 4.52 4.34
C PRO A 211 7.46 3.98 2.92
N LYS A 212 8.44 3.24 2.43
CA LYS A 212 8.32 2.58 1.12
C LYS A 212 7.24 1.50 1.08
N TYR A 213 7.10 0.76 2.18
CA TYR A 213 6.10 -0.29 2.35
C TYR A 213 5.19 0.07 3.50
N LEU A 214 3.90 0.18 3.23
CA LEU A 214 2.90 0.64 4.19
C LEU A 214 1.87 -0.46 4.47
N PRO A 215 1.95 -1.14 5.62
CA PRO A 215 0.88 -1.98 6.12
C PRO A 215 -0.26 -1.15 6.69
N VAL A 216 -1.49 -1.57 6.41
CA VAL A 216 -2.70 -0.99 7.01
C VAL A 216 -3.47 -2.09 7.74
N HIS A 217 -3.72 -1.86 9.00
CA HIS A 217 -4.48 -2.77 9.86
C HIS A 217 -5.92 -2.26 10.05
N PHE A 218 -6.89 -3.06 9.65
CA PHE A 218 -8.30 -2.79 9.94
C PHE A 218 -8.61 -3.29 11.35
N MET A 219 -8.91 -2.39 12.27
CA MET A 219 -9.25 -2.72 13.65
C MET A 219 -10.68 -3.27 13.74
N ARG A 220 -10.81 -4.55 13.39
CA ARG A 220 -12.12 -5.22 13.33
C ARG A 220 -12.55 -5.88 14.64
N PHE A 221 -11.70 -5.88 15.66
CA PHE A 221 -12.04 -6.39 16.97
C PHE A 221 -12.00 -5.27 17.98
N ASP A 222 -13.11 -5.14 18.72
CA ASP A 222 -13.25 -4.19 19.81
C ASP A 222 -13.65 -4.91 21.09
N TRP A 223 -13.30 -4.32 22.23
CA TRP A 223 -13.64 -4.86 23.54
C TRP A 223 -15.00 -4.33 23.98
N ARG A 224 -15.99 -5.20 23.98
CA ARG A 224 -17.31 -4.87 24.50
C ARG A 224 -17.32 -4.89 26.02
N LYS A 225 -17.49 -3.73 26.64
CA LYS A 225 -17.50 -3.56 28.09
C LYS A 225 -18.69 -4.27 28.75
N ASP A 226 -19.85 -4.34 28.06
CA ASP A 226 -21.07 -5.00 28.50
C ASP A 226 -20.92 -6.52 28.68
N THR A 227 -20.20 -7.17 27.78
CA THR A 227 -19.99 -8.61 27.74
C THR A 227 -18.60 -9.04 28.18
N SER A 228 -17.68 -8.11 28.43
CA SER A 228 -16.26 -8.37 28.72
C SER A 228 -15.60 -9.32 27.70
N LYS A 229 -15.94 -9.19 26.43
CA LYS A 229 -15.45 -10.05 25.33
C LYS A 229 -15.02 -9.20 24.13
N LYS A 230 -14.01 -9.70 23.43
CA LYS A 230 -13.68 -9.18 22.09
C LYS A 230 -14.82 -9.50 21.13
N ALA A 231 -15.36 -8.51 20.46
CA ALA A 231 -16.40 -8.65 19.44
C ALA A 231 -15.90 -8.18 18.09
N LYS A 232 -16.24 -8.91 17.03
CA LYS A 232 -15.87 -8.54 15.66
C LYS A 232 -16.83 -7.48 15.14
N ILE A 233 -16.27 -6.41 14.59
CA ILE A 233 -17.01 -5.35 13.91
C ILE A 233 -17.31 -5.81 12.48
N MET A 234 -18.59 -6.12 12.22
CA MET A 234 -19.06 -6.69 10.94
C MET A 234 -19.39 -5.61 9.88
N ARG A 235 -18.96 -4.38 10.09
CA ARG A 235 -19.24 -3.28 9.16
C ARG A 235 -18.48 -3.45 7.85
N LYS A 236 -19.15 -3.11 6.73
CA LYS A 236 -18.51 -3.01 5.43
C LYS A 236 -17.64 -1.75 5.38
N VAL A 237 -16.37 -1.91 5.10
CA VAL A 237 -15.41 -0.81 4.89
C VAL A 237 -14.68 -1.07 3.59
N THR A 238 -14.94 -0.25 2.60
CA THR A 238 -14.33 -0.36 1.29
C THR A 238 -12.92 0.23 1.29
N PHE A 239 -12.08 -0.25 0.40
CA PHE A 239 -10.72 0.24 0.22
C PHE A 239 -10.38 0.30 -1.27
N PRO A 240 -9.59 1.31 -1.72
CA PRO A 240 -9.19 1.42 -3.10
C PRO A 240 -7.98 0.53 -3.43
N HIS A 241 -7.77 0.26 -4.71
CA HIS A 241 -6.53 -0.38 -5.19
C HIS A 241 -5.31 0.54 -5.12
N GLU A 242 -5.53 1.84 -5.16
CA GLU A 242 -4.50 2.86 -4.94
C GLU A 242 -4.93 3.77 -3.78
N LEU A 243 -4.10 3.83 -2.74
CA LEU A 243 -4.27 4.73 -1.61
C LEU A 243 -3.48 6.01 -1.87
N ASP A 244 -4.18 7.15 -1.89
CA ASP A 244 -3.56 8.48 -1.79
C ASP A 244 -3.37 8.81 -0.30
N ALA A 245 -2.12 8.77 0.15
CA ALA A 245 -1.77 9.05 1.55
C ALA A 245 -1.41 10.53 1.78
N VAL A 246 -1.38 11.35 0.73
CA VAL A 246 -0.98 12.77 0.82
C VAL A 246 -1.87 13.56 1.77
N GLU A 247 -3.18 13.24 1.82
CA GLU A 247 -4.11 13.95 2.71
C GLU A 247 -3.79 13.80 4.21
N PHE A 248 -3.11 12.72 4.60
CA PHE A 248 -2.71 12.44 5.99
C PHE A 248 -1.36 13.04 6.36
N CYS A 249 -0.64 13.61 5.38
CA CYS A 249 0.70 14.15 5.56
C CYS A 249 0.68 15.51 6.29
N SER A 250 1.82 15.88 6.85
CA SER A 250 2.09 17.24 7.33
C SER A 250 2.08 18.23 6.16
N GLU A 251 1.85 19.51 6.45
CA GLU A 251 1.77 20.53 5.40
C GLU A 251 3.08 20.65 4.60
N ASP A 252 4.22 20.45 5.25
CA ASP A 252 5.52 20.52 4.57
C ASP A 252 5.71 19.33 3.63
N LEU A 253 5.38 18.12 4.06
CA LEU A 253 5.44 16.96 3.18
C LEU A 253 4.42 17.04 2.03
N LYS A 254 3.22 17.61 2.28
CA LYS A 254 2.24 17.85 1.21
C LYS A 254 2.75 18.75 0.10
N LYS A 255 3.45 19.83 0.44
CA LYS A 255 4.03 20.76 -0.55
C LYS A 255 4.98 20.04 -1.52
N LEU A 256 5.71 19.03 -1.02
CA LEU A 256 6.64 18.25 -1.83
C LEU A 256 5.94 17.17 -2.67
N LEU A 257 4.91 16.52 -2.11
CA LEU A 257 4.27 15.36 -2.75
C LEU A 257 3.15 15.74 -3.74
N ILE A 258 2.40 16.83 -3.51
CA ILE A 258 1.26 17.20 -4.36
C ILE A 258 1.67 17.39 -5.82
N PRO A 259 2.72 18.16 -6.16
CA PRO A 259 3.11 18.35 -7.54
C PRO A 259 3.48 17.03 -8.24
N VAL A 260 4.19 16.15 -7.53
CA VAL A 260 4.61 14.84 -8.03
C VAL A 260 3.41 13.94 -8.27
N ARG A 261 2.51 13.85 -7.29
CA ARG A 261 1.27 13.06 -7.36
C ARG A 261 0.40 13.50 -8.54
N ASP A 262 0.19 14.80 -8.67
CA ASP A 262 -0.69 15.37 -9.70
C ASP A 262 -0.10 15.13 -11.10
N LYS A 263 1.21 15.29 -11.25
CA LYS A 263 1.90 14.98 -12.52
C LYS A 263 1.83 13.49 -12.89
N ILE A 264 1.93 12.60 -11.90
CA ILE A 264 1.74 11.16 -12.13
C ILE A 264 0.33 10.87 -12.63
N ARG A 265 -0.70 11.49 -12.04
CA ARG A 265 -2.10 11.33 -12.46
C ARG A 265 -2.34 11.85 -13.86
N GLU A 266 -1.73 12.97 -14.21
CA GLU A 266 -1.76 13.54 -15.57
C GLU A 266 -1.17 12.55 -16.58
N ILE A 267 0.05 12.06 -16.33
CA ILE A 267 0.73 11.09 -17.20
C ILE A 267 -0.10 9.80 -17.36
N ARG A 268 -0.61 9.25 -16.29
CA ARG A 268 -1.44 8.02 -16.35
C ARG A 268 -2.70 8.23 -17.18
N LYS A 269 -3.35 9.38 -17.04
CA LYS A 269 -4.53 9.71 -17.82
C LYS A 269 -4.20 9.78 -19.32
N GLU A 270 -3.08 10.40 -19.68
CA GLU A 270 -2.62 10.45 -21.08
C GLU A 270 -2.28 9.04 -21.62
N GLU A 271 -1.61 8.21 -20.82
CA GLU A 271 -1.31 6.81 -21.17
C GLU A 271 -2.58 5.99 -21.40
N GLU A 272 -3.59 6.12 -20.53
CA GLU A 272 -4.88 5.46 -20.68
C GLU A 272 -5.62 5.94 -21.94
N ASP A 273 -5.59 7.22 -22.26
CA ASP A 273 -6.24 7.76 -23.44
C ASP A 273 -5.57 7.27 -24.73
N VAL A 274 -4.24 7.15 -24.75
CA VAL A 274 -3.48 6.54 -25.86
C VAL A 274 -3.86 5.07 -26.02
N GLU A 275 -3.92 4.30 -24.94
CA GLU A 275 -4.27 2.90 -24.97
C GLU A 275 -5.72 2.66 -25.40
N ARG A 276 -6.67 3.49 -24.96
CA ARG A 276 -8.08 3.47 -25.40
C ARG A 276 -8.17 3.73 -26.91
N ALA A 277 -7.45 4.74 -27.40
CA ALA A 277 -7.41 5.07 -28.83
C ALA A 277 -6.84 3.90 -29.64
N ARG A 278 -5.77 3.26 -29.16
CA ARG A 278 -5.17 2.07 -29.79
C ARG A 278 -6.11 0.87 -29.82
N LYS A 279 -6.80 0.60 -28.71
CA LYS A 279 -7.80 -0.48 -28.65
C LYS A 279 -8.97 -0.22 -29.59
N ARG A 280 -9.46 1.02 -29.66
CA ARG A 280 -10.54 1.41 -30.60
C ARG A 280 -10.13 1.20 -32.04
N ARG A 281 -8.91 1.59 -32.46
CA ARG A 281 -8.40 1.36 -33.81
C ARG A 281 -8.33 -0.12 -34.16
N LYS A 282 -7.83 -0.96 -33.25
CA LYS A 282 -7.78 -2.42 -33.47
C LYS A 282 -9.17 -3.01 -33.68
N ARG A 283 -10.20 -2.57 -32.93
CA ARG A 283 -11.59 -3.03 -33.14
C ARG A 283 -12.15 -2.61 -34.48
N ILE A 284 -11.92 -1.37 -34.88
CA ILE A 284 -12.33 -0.87 -36.21
C ILE A 284 -11.67 -1.70 -37.34
N GLN A 285 -10.36 -2.00 -37.20
CA GLN A 285 -9.63 -2.83 -38.17
C GLN A 285 -10.16 -4.27 -38.25
N HIS A 286 -10.73 -4.80 -37.17
CA HIS A 286 -11.35 -6.14 -37.11
C HIS A 286 -12.84 -6.16 -37.51
N GLY A 287 -13.42 -5.02 -37.89
CA GLY A 287 -14.81 -4.94 -38.38
C GLY A 287 -15.85 -5.04 -37.28
N GLU A 288 -15.50 -4.76 -36.02
CA GLU A 288 -16.45 -4.66 -34.93
C GLU A 288 -17.13 -3.27 -34.93
N ASP A 289 -18.48 -3.24 -34.86
CA ASP A 289 -19.25 -2.00 -34.72
C ASP A 289 -18.88 -1.31 -33.39
N VAL A 290 -18.22 -0.17 -33.46
CA VAL A 290 -17.85 0.64 -32.31
C VAL A 290 -18.86 1.76 -32.15
N GLU A 291 -19.74 1.67 -31.16
CA GLU A 291 -20.61 2.78 -30.78
C GLU A 291 -19.78 4.07 -30.51
N PRO A 292 -20.27 5.25 -30.97
CA PRO A 292 -19.59 6.52 -30.69
C PRO A 292 -19.56 6.76 -29.17
N ALA A 293 -18.36 6.93 -28.61
CA ALA A 293 -18.21 7.27 -27.20
C ALA A 293 -18.85 8.62 -26.88
N GLU A 294 -19.88 8.64 -26.06
CA GLU A 294 -20.40 9.87 -25.48
C GLU A 294 -19.30 10.59 -24.66
N PRO A 295 -19.17 11.90 -24.80
CA PRO A 295 -18.19 12.66 -24.00
C PRO A 295 -18.66 12.71 -22.54
N LYS A 296 -18.13 11.85 -21.67
CA LYS A 296 -18.26 11.99 -20.22
C LYS A 296 -17.39 13.15 -19.74
N GLY A 297 -18.05 14.27 -19.43
CA GLY A 297 -17.37 15.32 -18.69
C GLY A 297 -17.97 16.71 -18.82
N LYS A 298 -19.03 17.00 -18.06
CA LYS A 298 -19.25 18.31 -17.46
C LYS A 298 -20.01 18.09 -16.16
N GLY A 299 -19.40 18.47 -15.05
CA GLY A 299 -20.06 18.57 -13.78
C GLY A 299 -21.16 19.66 -13.77
N PRO A 300 -22.04 19.71 -12.76
CA PRO A 300 -23.23 20.55 -12.78
C PRO A 300 -22.86 22.02 -12.66
N ALA A 301 -23.08 22.76 -13.75
CA ALA A 301 -23.20 24.21 -13.70
C ALA A 301 -24.70 24.55 -13.84
N SER A 302 -25.12 25.39 -12.92
CA SER A 302 -26.46 25.93 -12.72
C SER A 302 -27.26 26.18 -14.01
N GLU A 303 -28.48 25.59 -14.01
CA GLU A 303 -29.55 26.05 -14.87
C GLU A 303 -29.90 27.48 -14.50
N THR A 304 -29.70 28.41 -15.42
CA THR A 304 -30.63 29.54 -15.67
C THR A 304 -30.23 30.21 -16.99
N GLU A 305 -31.28 30.37 -17.84
CA GLU A 305 -31.34 31.20 -19.05
C GLU A 305 -30.57 30.78 -20.30
N LEU A 306 -31.29 30.21 -21.26
CA LEU A 306 -31.45 30.70 -22.64
C LEU A 306 -32.17 29.65 -23.50
N ALA A 307 -33.46 29.52 -23.22
CA ALA A 307 -34.44 29.02 -24.20
C ALA A 307 -35.00 30.22 -24.94
N LYS A 308 -34.46 30.51 -26.12
CA LYS A 308 -35.16 31.20 -27.23
C LYS A 308 -34.12 31.58 -28.28
N GLU A 309 -34.09 30.84 -29.35
CA GLU A 309 -33.85 31.23 -30.73
C GLU A 309 -33.44 30.05 -31.58
N LYS A 310 -34.45 29.28 -31.97
CA LYS A 310 -34.41 28.44 -33.15
C LYS A 310 -35.77 28.58 -33.84
N LYS A 311 -35.84 29.51 -34.79
CA LYS A 311 -36.65 29.43 -36.00
C LYS A 311 -36.34 30.61 -36.90
N ASP A 312 -36.21 30.26 -38.16
CA ASP A 312 -36.11 31.12 -39.34
C ASP A 312 -34.69 31.53 -39.80
N SER A 313 -34.24 30.78 -40.77
CA SER A 313 -34.00 31.33 -42.13
C SER A 313 -33.42 30.29 -43.05
N GLN A 314 -34.30 29.59 -43.75
CA GLN A 314 -33.98 29.14 -45.12
C GLN A 314 -34.21 30.33 -46.05
N LYS A 315 -33.22 30.64 -46.85
CA LYS A 315 -33.19 31.08 -48.24
C LYS A 315 -32.28 32.25 -48.57
N LYS A 316 -31.48 31.97 -49.57
CA LYS A 316 -30.87 32.76 -50.65
C LYS A 316 -29.38 32.98 -50.52
N ALA A 317 -28.63 32.21 -51.29
CA ALA A 317 -28.13 32.41 -52.65
C ALA A 317 -27.01 33.44 -52.79
N SER A 318 -25.86 32.96 -53.28
CA SER A 318 -24.84 33.58 -54.11
C SER A 318 -24.14 34.83 -53.57
N GLY A 319 -22.87 34.61 -53.29
CA GLY A 319 -21.84 35.67 -53.14
C GLY A 319 -20.50 35.02 -52.96
N SER A 320 -19.79 34.90 -54.06
CA SER A 320 -18.36 34.53 -54.14
C SER A 320 -17.54 35.50 -53.26
N THR A 321 -16.91 34.97 -52.23
CA THR A 321 -15.72 35.57 -51.65
C THR A 321 -14.77 34.42 -51.37
N ASP A 322 -13.65 34.42 -52.10
CA ASP A 322 -12.48 33.57 -51.83
C ASP A 322 -12.01 33.86 -50.41
N VAL A 323 -12.36 32.95 -49.55
CA VAL A 323 -11.69 32.82 -48.26
C VAL A 323 -10.58 31.81 -48.50
N GLU A 324 -9.34 32.25 -48.49
CA GLU A 324 -8.16 31.37 -48.43
C GLU A 324 -8.39 30.40 -47.32
N MET A 325 -8.69 29.13 -47.67
CA MET A 325 -8.62 28.04 -46.75
C MET A 325 -7.14 27.86 -46.43
N GLU A 326 -6.72 28.28 -45.23
CA GLU A 326 -5.48 27.79 -44.66
C GLU A 326 -5.52 26.25 -44.75
N ASP A 327 -4.52 25.69 -45.40
CA ASP A 327 -4.29 24.26 -45.48
C ASP A 327 -4.11 23.74 -44.06
N VAL A 328 -5.20 23.32 -43.45
CA VAL A 328 -5.16 22.58 -42.20
C VAL A 328 -4.57 21.21 -42.53
N GLU A 329 -3.28 21.08 -42.34
CA GLU A 329 -2.55 19.83 -42.48
C GLU A 329 -3.15 18.80 -41.51
N TYR A 330 -4.00 17.92 -42.04
CA TYR A 330 -4.61 16.84 -41.26
C TYR A 330 -3.52 15.84 -40.85
N LYS A 331 -3.09 15.91 -39.60
CA LYS A 331 -2.12 14.96 -39.05
C LYS A 331 -2.66 13.54 -39.17
N THR A 332 -1.85 12.63 -39.64
CA THR A 332 -2.21 11.21 -39.65
C THR A 332 -2.32 10.67 -38.22
N ASP A 333 -3.14 9.64 -38.03
CA ASP A 333 -3.30 9.00 -36.71
C ASP A 333 -1.97 8.51 -36.12
N ALA A 334 -1.02 8.08 -36.97
CA ALA A 334 0.32 7.69 -36.56
C ALA A 334 1.14 8.90 -36.03
N GLN A 335 1.01 10.07 -36.66
CA GLN A 335 1.65 11.30 -36.17
C GLN A 335 1.09 11.76 -34.84
N ILE A 336 -0.23 11.69 -34.67
CA ILE A 336 -0.88 12.02 -33.37
C ILE A 336 -0.41 11.07 -32.26
N GLU A 337 -0.28 9.77 -32.54
CA GLU A 337 0.21 8.79 -31.58
C GLU A 337 1.68 9.02 -31.23
N ALA A 338 2.50 9.35 -32.22
CA ALA A 338 3.91 9.71 -32.00
C ALA A 338 4.08 10.97 -31.14
N GLU A 339 3.30 12.03 -31.44
CA GLU A 339 3.30 13.28 -30.64
C GLU A 339 2.87 13.03 -29.19
N ARG A 340 1.79 12.26 -28.96
CA ARG A 340 1.34 11.92 -27.62
C ARG A 340 2.38 11.10 -26.86
N THR A 341 3.01 10.13 -27.53
CA THR A 341 4.08 9.33 -26.91
C THR A 341 5.30 10.21 -26.55
N ALA A 342 5.65 11.16 -27.42
CA ALA A 342 6.71 12.14 -27.14
C ALA A 342 6.34 13.05 -25.96
N SER A 343 5.08 13.51 -25.89
CA SER A 343 4.55 14.30 -24.76
C SER A 343 4.66 13.53 -23.44
N ILE A 344 4.23 12.28 -23.42
CA ILE A 344 4.32 11.40 -22.23
C ILE A 344 5.78 11.22 -21.79
N LEU A 345 6.71 11.01 -22.74
CA LEU A 345 8.14 10.90 -22.43
C LEU A 345 8.71 12.19 -21.84
N LYS A 346 8.29 13.35 -22.37
CA LYS A 346 8.66 14.66 -21.83
C LYS A 346 8.11 14.84 -20.44
N ALA A 347 6.82 14.56 -20.22
CA ALA A 347 6.17 14.65 -18.92
C ALA A 347 6.82 13.73 -17.87
N LYS A 348 7.28 12.53 -18.26
CA LYS A 348 8.06 11.64 -17.40
C LYS A 348 9.43 12.20 -17.00
N LYS A 349 10.09 12.96 -17.87
CA LYS A 349 11.35 13.64 -17.52
C LYS A 349 11.09 14.79 -16.56
N GLU A 350 10.09 15.64 -16.85
CA GLU A 350 9.65 16.70 -15.95
C GLU A 350 9.29 16.18 -14.57
N LEU A 351 8.63 15.00 -14.50
CA LEU A 351 8.29 14.36 -13.22
C LEU A 351 9.52 14.07 -12.37
N LEU A 352 10.63 13.63 -12.96
CA LEU A 352 11.87 13.36 -12.21
C LEU A 352 12.50 14.66 -11.66
N GLU A 353 12.32 15.76 -12.34
CA GLU A 353 12.80 17.09 -11.92
C GLU A 353 11.93 17.71 -10.82
N LEU A 354 10.64 17.29 -10.73
CA LEU A 354 9.71 17.75 -9.70
C LEU A 354 9.94 17.10 -8.33
N VAL A 355 10.61 15.95 -8.29
CA VAL A 355 10.85 15.27 -7.01
C VAL A 355 11.96 16.02 -6.28
N ASP A 356 11.66 16.43 -5.04
CA ASP A 356 12.60 17.12 -4.18
C ASP A 356 13.91 16.35 -3.98
N GLY A 357 15.04 17.06 -3.88
CA GLY A 357 16.37 16.47 -3.80
C GLY A 357 16.58 15.60 -2.53
N GLU A 358 16.01 15.99 -1.40
CA GLU A 358 16.09 15.23 -0.16
C GLU A 358 15.27 13.93 -0.26
N LEU A 359 14.07 14.00 -0.87
CA LEU A 359 13.27 12.81 -1.15
C LEU A 359 13.94 11.88 -2.18
N LEU A 360 14.68 12.44 -3.15
CA LEU A 360 15.44 11.64 -4.12
C LEU A 360 16.60 10.89 -3.47
N ALA A 361 17.28 11.52 -2.51
CA ALA A 361 18.40 10.94 -1.78
C ALA A 361 17.96 9.76 -0.89
N ASP A 362 16.72 9.81 -0.32
CA ASP A 362 16.15 8.70 0.45
C ASP A 362 15.44 7.69 -0.48
N ASP A 363 16.12 6.59 -0.83
CA ASP A 363 15.57 5.50 -1.65
C ASP A 363 14.58 4.60 -0.88
N SER A 364 14.43 4.83 0.40
CA SER A 364 13.64 4.04 1.34
C SER A 364 12.27 4.65 1.68
N CYS A 365 12.01 5.90 1.27
CA CYS A 365 10.72 6.56 1.45
C CYS A 365 9.82 6.44 0.20
N ASN A 366 8.53 6.73 0.37
CA ASN A 366 7.60 6.94 -0.73
C ASN A 366 7.68 8.39 -1.22
N LYS A 367 7.99 8.57 -2.50
CA LYS A 367 8.23 9.88 -3.13
C LYS A 367 7.01 10.45 -3.84
N THR A 368 5.89 9.74 -3.84
CA THR A 368 4.71 10.06 -4.65
C THR A 368 3.46 10.32 -3.84
N GLY A 369 3.45 9.86 -2.58
CA GLY A 369 2.25 9.83 -1.74
C GLY A 369 1.21 8.77 -2.13
N LEU A 370 1.45 8.04 -3.22
CA LEU A 370 0.54 7.01 -3.75
C LEU A 370 1.06 5.62 -3.38
N TYR A 371 0.16 4.75 -2.93
CA TYR A 371 0.45 3.35 -2.63
C TYR A 371 -0.48 2.44 -3.41
N GLU A 372 0.09 1.48 -4.08
CA GLU A 372 -0.66 0.43 -4.76
C GLU A 372 -0.89 -0.77 -3.82
N LEU A 373 -2.10 -1.33 -3.85
CA LEU A 373 -2.44 -2.52 -3.10
C LEU A 373 -1.73 -3.75 -3.68
N ARG A 374 -0.91 -4.41 -2.85
CA ARG A 374 -0.11 -5.58 -3.24
C ARG A 374 -0.49 -6.86 -2.51
N GLY A 375 -1.12 -6.75 -1.35
CA GLY A 375 -1.52 -7.91 -0.57
C GLY A 375 -2.68 -7.63 0.37
N VAL A 376 -3.51 -8.64 0.60
CA VAL A 376 -4.64 -8.59 1.51
C VAL A 376 -4.67 -9.87 2.33
N ILE A 377 -4.71 -9.75 3.65
CA ILE A 377 -4.98 -10.86 4.56
C ILE A 377 -6.40 -10.68 5.10
N THR A 378 -7.21 -11.70 4.99
CA THR A 378 -8.60 -11.70 5.46
C THR A 378 -8.83 -12.77 6.50
N HIS A 379 -9.78 -12.51 7.40
CA HIS A 379 -10.24 -13.46 8.40
C HIS A 379 -11.75 -13.68 8.26
N GLN A 380 -12.16 -14.93 8.12
CA GLN A 380 -13.54 -15.37 8.16
C GLN A 380 -13.83 -15.99 9.52
N GLY A 381 -14.94 -15.61 10.15
CA GLY A 381 -15.32 -16.07 11.47
C GLY A 381 -15.88 -14.95 12.32
N ALA A 382 -16.68 -15.28 13.33
CA ALA A 382 -17.35 -14.33 14.22
C ALA A 382 -16.47 -13.87 15.39
N THR A 383 -15.45 -14.65 15.76
CA THR A 383 -14.57 -14.38 16.91
C THR A 383 -13.11 -14.31 16.47
N ALA A 384 -12.25 -13.69 17.27
CA ALA A 384 -10.82 -13.61 17.01
C ALA A 384 -10.13 -14.98 17.18
N ASP A 385 -10.64 -15.81 18.09
CA ASP A 385 -10.03 -17.07 18.51
C ASP A 385 -10.46 -18.28 17.64
N SER A 386 -11.31 -18.06 16.65
CA SER A 386 -11.78 -19.10 15.73
C SER A 386 -12.19 -18.53 14.39
N GLY A 387 -11.95 -19.27 13.34
CA GLY A 387 -12.28 -18.87 11.98
C GLY A 387 -11.21 -19.35 11.00
N HIS A 388 -11.08 -18.64 9.90
CA HIS A 388 -10.18 -19.04 8.85
C HIS A 388 -9.48 -17.82 8.23
N TYR A 389 -8.17 -17.88 8.06
CA TYR A 389 -7.39 -16.87 7.38
C TYR A 389 -7.12 -17.27 5.94
N THR A 390 -7.28 -16.33 5.04
CA THR A 390 -6.83 -16.45 3.65
C THR A 390 -6.06 -15.20 3.24
N SER A 391 -5.20 -15.32 2.25
CA SER A 391 -4.45 -14.18 1.75
C SER A 391 -4.53 -14.07 0.22
N PHE A 392 -4.42 -12.84 -0.24
CA PHE A 392 -4.38 -12.50 -1.66
C PHE A 392 -3.12 -11.69 -1.91
N VAL A 393 -2.37 -12.06 -2.95
CA VAL A 393 -1.14 -11.37 -3.35
C VAL A 393 -1.23 -11.05 -4.84
N LYS A 394 -1.01 -9.80 -5.20
CA LYS A 394 -1.05 -9.35 -6.58
C LYS A 394 0.04 -10.04 -7.39
N LYS A 395 -0.32 -10.61 -8.54
CA LYS A 395 0.65 -11.23 -9.45
C LYS A 395 1.56 -10.17 -10.04
N GLU A 396 2.83 -10.44 -9.96
CA GLU A 396 3.84 -9.65 -10.67
C GLU A 396 4.01 -10.20 -12.09
N GLY A 397 4.28 -9.32 -13.05
CA GLY A 397 4.60 -9.71 -14.39
C GLY A 397 5.82 -10.65 -14.42
N GLN A 398 5.76 -11.70 -15.23
CA GLN A 398 6.85 -12.65 -15.38
C GLN A 398 8.12 -11.96 -15.84
N LYS A 399 9.24 -12.30 -15.22
CA LYS A 399 10.55 -11.83 -15.63
C LYS A 399 10.99 -12.63 -16.86
N ASP A 400 11.27 -11.95 -17.96
CA ASP A 400 11.84 -12.56 -19.14
C ASP A 400 13.25 -13.09 -18.79
N PRO A 401 13.51 -14.39 -18.95
CA PRO A 401 14.79 -15.00 -18.57
C PRO A 401 15.96 -14.49 -19.41
N VAL A 402 15.70 -14.00 -20.63
CA VAL A 402 16.74 -13.54 -21.56
C VAL A 402 17.06 -12.05 -21.36
N THR A 403 16.02 -11.21 -21.28
CA THR A 403 16.19 -9.75 -21.20
C THR A 403 16.21 -9.23 -19.76
N GLY A 404 15.83 -10.06 -18.78
CA GLY A 404 15.67 -9.65 -17.39
C GLY A 404 14.51 -8.67 -17.15
N LYS A 405 13.81 -8.23 -18.19
CA LYS A 405 12.68 -7.31 -18.07
C LYS A 405 11.44 -8.05 -17.59
N ARG A 406 10.66 -7.40 -16.71
CA ARG A 406 9.35 -7.92 -16.31
C ARG A 406 8.30 -7.56 -17.37
N LYS A 407 7.45 -8.51 -17.72
CA LYS A 407 6.23 -8.27 -18.50
C LYS A 407 5.27 -7.39 -17.70
N GLU A 408 4.34 -6.76 -18.39
CA GLU A 408 3.25 -6.05 -17.72
C GLU A 408 2.44 -7.00 -16.84
N GLU A 409 1.94 -6.46 -15.73
CA GLU A 409 1.07 -7.18 -14.81
C GLU A 409 -0.28 -7.46 -15.50
N ASP A 410 -0.81 -8.66 -15.34
CA ASP A 410 -2.10 -9.08 -15.94
C ASP A 410 -3.33 -8.66 -15.10
N GLY A 411 -3.11 -7.95 -13.98
CA GLY A 411 -4.15 -7.50 -13.07
C GLY A 411 -4.70 -8.61 -12.16
N LYS A 412 -4.17 -9.82 -12.24
CA LYS A 412 -4.63 -10.97 -11.47
C LYS A 412 -3.93 -11.08 -10.13
N TRP A 413 -4.50 -11.94 -9.27
CA TRP A 413 -4.05 -12.16 -7.92
C TRP A 413 -3.90 -13.65 -7.64
N TRP A 414 -2.92 -14.01 -6.80
CA TRP A 414 -2.84 -15.31 -6.18
C TRP A 414 -3.69 -15.32 -4.90
N TRP A 415 -4.61 -16.28 -4.79
CA TRP A 415 -5.37 -16.56 -3.59
C TRP A 415 -4.79 -17.77 -2.89
N PHE A 416 -4.35 -17.58 -1.65
CA PHE A 416 -3.81 -18.61 -0.77
C PHE A 416 -4.86 -18.99 0.26
N ASN A 417 -5.21 -20.26 0.30
CA ASN A 417 -6.20 -20.84 1.20
C ASN A 417 -5.68 -22.20 1.66
N ASP A 418 -4.93 -22.21 2.77
CA ASP A 418 -4.14 -23.32 3.29
C ASP A 418 -3.19 -23.90 2.23
N ASP A 419 -3.39 -25.15 1.83
CA ASP A 419 -2.64 -25.86 0.79
C ASP A 419 -3.06 -25.52 -0.65
N LYS A 420 -4.17 -24.78 -0.80
CA LYS A 420 -4.72 -24.44 -2.10
C LYS A 420 -4.27 -23.04 -2.55
N VAL A 421 -3.64 -22.99 -3.69
CA VAL A 421 -3.28 -21.73 -4.36
C VAL A 421 -4.01 -21.66 -5.68
N SER A 422 -4.74 -20.57 -5.91
CA SER A 422 -5.48 -20.38 -7.17
C SER A 422 -5.35 -18.92 -7.64
N GLU A 423 -5.55 -18.75 -8.94
CA GLU A 423 -5.58 -17.43 -9.57
C GLU A 423 -7.00 -16.86 -9.50
N VAL A 424 -7.11 -15.58 -9.16
CA VAL A 424 -8.38 -14.85 -9.08
C VAL A 424 -8.25 -13.49 -9.75
N ASP A 425 -9.37 -12.98 -10.25
CA ASP A 425 -9.45 -11.68 -10.89
C ASP A 425 -9.54 -10.55 -9.85
N ASN A 426 -9.26 -9.33 -10.31
CA ASN A 426 -9.27 -8.13 -9.50
C ASN A 426 -10.61 -7.87 -8.82
N ASP A 427 -11.74 -8.21 -9.46
CA ASP A 427 -13.09 -8.04 -8.92
C ASP A 427 -13.29 -8.79 -7.60
N ARG A 428 -12.59 -9.91 -7.42
CA ARG A 428 -12.61 -10.66 -6.16
C ARG A 428 -12.08 -9.84 -4.99
N ILE A 429 -11.09 -9.01 -5.22
CA ILE A 429 -10.46 -8.15 -4.19
C ILE A 429 -11.46 -7.09 -3.70
N GLU A 430 -12.27 -6.52 -4.59
CA GLU A 430 -13.29 -5.52 -4.25
C GLU A 430 -14.35 -6.09 -3.30
N THR A 431 -14.61 -7.40 -3.37
CA THR A 431 -15.58 -8.08 -2.48
C THR A 431 -15.07 -8.24 -1.04
N LEU A 432 -13.78 -8.02 -0.76
CA LEU A 432 -13.16 -8.25 0.56
C LEU A 432 -13.43 -7.15 1.58
N SER A 433 -14.34 -6.23 1.29
CA SER A 433 -14.66 -5.08 2.15
C SER A 433 -15.34 -5.43 3.48
N GLY A 434 -15.73 -6.70 3.71
CA GLY A 434 -16.46 -7.16 4.89
C GLY A 434 -17.96 -6.83 4.83
N GLY A 435 -18.66 -7.01 5.97
CA GLY A 435 -20.10 -6.70 6.07
C GLY A 435 -21.03 -7.82 5.58
N GLY A 436 -20.50 -8.98 5.21
CA GLY A 436 -21.30 -10.15 4.85
C GLY A 436 -21.96 -10.81 6.06
N LYS A 437 -23.14 -11.43 5.86
CA LYS A 437 -23.67 -12.40 6.81
C LYS A 437 -22.86 -13.70 6.61
N TYR A 438 -22.38 -14.28 7.72
CA TYR A 438 -21.79 -15.62 7.72
C TYR A 438 -22.87 -16.66 7.76
#